data_32cd550152ab3e5efaf96690cceaa143
#
_entry.id   32cd550152ab3e5efaf96690cceaa143
#
_cell.length_a   1.000
_cell.length_b   1.000
_cell.length_c   1.000
_cell.angle_alpha   90.00
_cell.angle_beta   90.00
_cell.angle_gamma   90.00
#
_symmetry.space_group_name_H-M   'P 1'
#
loop_
_entity.id
_entity.type
_entity.pdbx_description
1 polymer ?
#
loop_
_entity_poly.entity_id
_entity_poly.type
_entity_poly.pdbx_seq_one_letter_code
_entity_poly.pdbx_strand_id
1 'polypeptide(L)'
;ESVNVVHRWLPRAISGNYGVEKYLLELTRHRPRDIIQLFNELKQQSTGGRLSEQQVLSAEKRYSRDYLLLEMQDEVRGLLSDELSRVAFDAVFSIRKAEFSLEEAYRAGEEFNLKPEDVIQILRQLFDCGTIGMKDLSGVGGHTTFKYRNPGAVFSTRGVQYILHRGIRQAANIASV
;
A
#
# COMPACT_ATOMS: atom_id res chain seq x y z
N GLU A 1 14.49 -32.77 6.03
CA GLU A 1 14.32 -31.44 5.39
C GLU A 1 12.86 -31.06 5.45
N SER A 2 12.51 -30.00 6.20
CA SER A 2 11.17 -29.46 6.22
C SER A 2 10.89 -28.83 4.85
N VAL A 3 10.03 -29.47 4.08
CA VAL A 3 9.63 -28.93 2.77
C VAL A 3 8.74 -27.73 3.02
N ASN A 4 9.23 -26.53 2.68
CA ASN A 4 8.42 -25.32 2.74
C ASN A 4 7.26 -25.43 1.73
N VAL A 5 6.03 -25.63 2.25
CA VAL A 5 4.81 -25.84 1.47
C VAL A 5 4.57 -24.66 0.51
N VAL A 6 4.94 -23.43 0.92
CA VAL A 6 4.82 -22.22 0.12
C VAL A 6 5.61 -22.36 -1.19
N HIS A 7 6.85 -22.87 -1.13
CA HIS A 7 7.68 -23.02 -2.33
C HIS A 7 7.26 -24.18 -3.27
N ARG A 8 6.37 -25.06 -2.84
CA ARG A 8 5.77 -26.06 -3.74
C ARG A 8 4.73 -25.44 -4.66
N TRP A 9 4.03 -24.41 -4.18
CA TRP A 9 2.90 -23.82 -4.87
C TRP A 9 3.22 -22.47 -5.52
N LEU A 10 4.15 -21.70 -4.93
CA LEU A 10 4.54 -20.37 -5.39
C LEU A 10 5.93 -20.36 -6.04
N PRO A 11 6.24 -19.41 -6.96
CA PRO A 11 7.59 -19.22 -7.47
C PRO A 11 8.54 -18.87 -6.32
N ARG A 12 9.86 -19.12 -6.49
CA ARG A 12 10.83 -18.82 -5.44
C ARG A 12 11.06 -17.32 -5.23
N ALA A 13 10.94 -16.55 -6.31
CA ALA A 13 11.12 -15.10 -6.32
C ALA A 13 10.13 -14.44 -7.27
N ILE A 14 9.85 -13.17 -7.03
CA ILE A 14 9.04 -12.28 -7.88
C ILE A 14 9.90 -11.06 -8.20
N SER A 15 9.79 -10.54 -9.43
CA SER A 15 10.53 -9.35 -9.88
C SER A 15 12.05 -9.44 -9.63
N GLY A 16 12.64 -10.59 -9.96
CA GLY A 16 14.08 -10.84 -9.97
C GLY A 16 14.67 -11.27 -8.64
N ASN A 17 14.63 -10.48 -7.59
CA ASN A 17 15.38 -10.74 -6.35
C ASN A 17 14.54 -10.80 -5.07
N TYR A 18 13.23 -10.63 -5.16
CA TYR A 18 12.35 -10.68 -3.99
C TYR A 18 11.92 -12.11 -3.68
N GLY A 19 12.27 -12.61 -2.51
CA GLY A 19 11.68 -13.85 -1.99
C GLY A 19 10.16 -13.72 -1.93
N VAL A 20 9.44 -14.72 -2.45
CA VAL A 20 7.98 -14.64 -2.61
C VAL A 20 7.23 -14.39 -1.30
N GLU A 21 7.69 -14.97 -0.19
CA GLU A 21 7.04 -14.77 1.11
C GLU A 21 7.11 -13.32 1.55
N LYS A 22 8.30 -12.71 1.46
CA LYS A 22 8.48 -11.29 1.77
C LYS A 22 7.65 -10.42 0.86
N TYR A 23 7.66 -10.72 -0.45
CA TYR A 23 6.86 -10.02 -1.44
C TYR A 23 5.37 -10.01 -1.06
N LEU A 24 4.79 -11.17 -0.79
CA LEU A 24 3.37 -11.31 -0.46
C LEU A 24 3.01 -10.62 0.87
N LEU A 25 3.89 -10.71 1.88
CA LEU A 25 3.67 -10.00 3.14
C LEU A 25 3.67 -8.48 2.97
N GLU A 26 4.54 -7.93 2.12
CA GLU A 26 4.60 -6.49 1.83
C GLU A 26 3.38 -5.97 1.06
N LEU A 27 2.59 -6.85 0.42
CA LEU A 27 1.31 -6.47 -0.18
C LEU A 27 0.19 -6.31 0.84
N THR A 28 0.36 -6.84 2.05
CA THR A 28 -0.66 -6.83 3.10
C THR A 28 -0.30 -5.86 4.23
N ARG A 29 -1.27 -5.49 5.06
CA ARG A 29 -1.04 -4.75 6.29
C ARG A 29 -0.72 -5.68 7.47
N HIS A 30 -0.22 -6.89 7.20
CA HIS A 30 0.05 -7.96 8.17
C HIS A 30 -1.18 -8.38 9.00
N ARG A 31 -2.38 -8.07 8.53
CA ARG A 31 -3.63 -8.52 9.15
C ARG A 31 -3.98 -9.91 8.61
N PRO A 32 -4.44 -10.85 9.45
CA PRO A 32 -4.82 -12.19 8.99
C PRO A 32 -5.84 -12.17 7.85
N ARG A 33 -6.81 -11.25 7.89
CA ARG A 33 -7.83 -11.08 6.84
C ARG A 33 -7.21 -10.69 5.50
N ASP A 34 -6.28 -9.74 5.49
CA ASP A 34 -5.58 -9.31 4.27
C ASP A 34 -4.81 -10.47 3.65
N ILE A 35 -4.12 -11.27 4.48
CA ILE A 35 -3.37 -12.44 4.04
C ILE A 35 -4.31 -13.50 3.43
N ILE A 36 -5.41 -13.80 4.09
CA ILE A 36 -6.40 -14.78 3.60
C ILE A 36 -6.96 -14.34 2.24
N GLN A 37 -7.32 -13.08 2.09
CA GLN A 37 -7.85 -12.57 0.83
C GLN A 37 -6.82 -12.61 -0.29
N LEU A 38 -5.57 -12.23 -0.03
CA LEU A 38 -4.50 -12.37 -1.01
C LEU A 38 -4.32 -13.84 -1.45
N PHE A 39 -4.34 -14.78 -0.51
CA PHE A 39 -4.24 -16.20 -0.85
C PHE A 39 -5.46 -16.74 -1.58
N ASN A 40 -6.66 -16.20 -1.34
CA ASN A 40 -7.86 -16.51 -2.14
C ASN A 40 -7.68 -16.07 -3.60
N GLU A 41 -7.13 -14.86 -3.84
CA GLU A 41 -6.83 -14.40 -5.21
C GLU A 41 -5.77 -15.28 -5.89
N LEU A 42 -4.71 -15.65 -5.17
CA LEU A 42 -3.70 -16.59 -5.67
C LEU A 42 -4.31 -17.94 -6.04
N LYS A 43 -5.20 -18.47 -5.20
CA LYS A 43 -5.90 -19.73 -5.45
C LYS A 43 -6.75 -19.68 -6.72
N GLN A 44 -7.42 -18.57 -7.00
CA GLN A 44 -8.22 -18.38 -8.21
C GLN A 44 -7.37 -18.38 -9.49
N GLN A 45 -6.08 -18.01 -9.41
CA GLN A 45 -5.15 -18.06 -10.55
C GLN A 45 -4.57 -19.47 -10.77
N SER A 46 -4.74 -20.38 -9.80
CA SER A 46 -4.13 -21.71 -9.88
C SER A 46 -4.93 -22.63 -10.82
N THR A 47 -4.22 -23.25 -11.75
CA THR A 47 -4.76 -24.27 -12.67
C THR A 47 -4.37 -25.71 -12.26
N GLY A 48 -4.04 -25.90 -10.97
CA GLY A 48 -3.70 -27.22 -10.41
C GLY A 48 -2.20 -27.52 -10.28
N GLY A 49 -1.34 -26.54 -10.59
CA GLY A 49 0.11 -26.65 -10.47
C GLY A 49 0.74 -25.51 -9.69
N ARG A 50 2.05 -25.37 -9.84
CA ARG A 50 2.80 -24.26 -9.32
C ARG A 50 2.44 -22.98 -10.06
N LEU A 51 2.15 -21.90 -9.32
CA LEU A 51 1.86 -20.58 -9.91
C LEU A 51 3.10 -20.01 -10.61
N SER A 52 2.91 -19.42 -11.77
CA SER A 52 3.90 -18.58 -12.44
C SER A 52 3.96 -17.20 -11.80
N GLU A 53 5.04 -16.46 -12.07
CA GLU A 53 5.15 -15.06 -11.66
C GLU A 53 3.98 -14.21 -12.19
N GLN A 54 3.61 -14.39 -13.45
CA GLN A 54 2.48 -13.67 -14.06
C GLN A 54 1.15 -13.93 -13.34
N GLN A 55 0.91 -15.17 -12.90
CA GLN A 55 -0.29 -15.50 -12.12
C GLN A 55 -0.28 -14.82 -10.76
N VAL A 56 0.89 -14.72 -10.10
CA VAL A 56 1.03 -13.99 -8.84
C VAL A 56 0.77 -12.49 -9.04
N LEU A 57 1.33 -11.88 -10.08
CA LEU A 57 1.09 -10.47 -10.41
C LEU A 57 -0.38 -10.18 -10.78
N SER A 58 -1.05 -11.14 -11.44
CA SER A 58 -2.48 -11.03 -11.73
C SER A 58 -3.33 -11.10 -10.47
N ALA A 59 -2.97 -11.98 -9.52
CA ALA A 59 -3.62 -12.05 -8.22
C ALA A 59 -3.41 -10.77 -7.40
N GLU A 60 -2.18 -10.23 -7.39
CA GLU A 60 -1.87 -8.95 -6.76
C GLU A 60 -2.76 -7.82 -7.29
N LYS A 61 -2.89 -7.72 -8.61
CA LYS A 61 -3.71 -6.67 -9.24
C LYS A 61 -5.17 -6.74 -8.79
N ARG A 62 -5.75 -7.95 -8.72
CA ARG A 62 -7.12 -8.15 -8.24
C ARG A 62 -7.24 -7.84 -6.76
N TYR A 63 -6.35 -8.40 -5.94
CA TYR A 63 -6.30 -8.12 -4.51
C TYR A 63 -6.20 -6.62 -4.22
N SER A 64 -5.31 -5.90 -4.93
CA SER A 64 -5.11 -4.47 -4.80
C SER A 64 -6.37 -3.66 -5.08
N ARG A 65 -7.07 -3.96 -6.19
CA ARG A 65 -8.23 -3.19 -6.68
C ARG A 65 -9.54 -3.58 -6.02
N ASP A 66 -9.77 -4.89 -5.93
CA ASP A 66 -11.09 -5.44 -5.62
C ASP A 66 -11.26 -5.68 -4.11
N TYR A 67 -10.17 -5.59 -3.35
CA TYR A 67 -10.21 -5.79 -1.90
C TYR A 67 -9.47 -4.69 -1.13
N LEU A 68 -8.12 -4.60 -1.22
CA LEU A 68 -7.34 -3.79 -0.29
C LEU A 68 -7.64 -2.30 -0.38
N LEU A 69 -7.78 -1.76 -1.60
CA LEU A 69 -8.15 -0.35 -1.79
C LEU A 69 -9.53 -0.05 -1.19
N LEU A 70 -10.51 -0.93 -1.40
CA LEU A 70 -11.86 -0.73 -0.87
C LEU A 70 -11.87 -0.75 0.66
N GLU A 71 -11.15 -1.69 1.29
CA GLU A 71 -11.00 -1.75 2.74
C GLU A 71 -10.36 -0.46 3.30
N MET A 72 -9.32 0.06 2.65
CA MET A 72 -8.68 1.31 3.06
C MET A 72 -9.61 2.51 2.89
N GLN A 73 -10.37 2.56 1.79
CA GLN A 73 -11.36 3.62 1.56
C GLN A 73 -12.46 3.60 2.61
N ASP A 74 -12.96 2.43 2.98
CA ASP A 74 -13.99 2.29 4.01
C ASP A 74 -13.48 2.70 5.40
N GLU A 75 -12.22 2.36 5.75
CA GLU A 75 -11.60 2.82 6.99
C GLU A 75 -11.49 4.35 7.03
N VAL A 76 -11.11 4.99 5.92
CA VAL A 76 -10.95 6.46 5.82
C VAL A 76 -12.31 7.18 5.90
N ARG A 77 -13.38 6.63 5.31
CA ARG A 77 -14.75 7.20 5.39
C ARG A 77 -15.24 7.36 6.80
N GLY A 78 -14.83 6.50 7.73
CA GLY A 78 -15.20 6.63 9.15
C GLY A 78 -14.44 7.72 9.92
N LEU A 79 -13.40 8.32 9.31
CA LEU A 79 -12.43 9.20 9.97
C LEU A 79 -12.35 10.62 9.38
N LEU A 80 -12.78 10.79 8.15
CA LEU A 80 -12.84 12.07 7.45
C LEU A 80 -14.29 12.50 7.22
N SER A 81 -14.50 13.79 6.92
CA SER A 81 -15.78 14.24 6.39
C SER A 81 -16.08 13.57 5.04
N ASP A 82 -17.36 13.51 4.67
CA ASP A 82 -17.77 12.90 3.38
C ASP A 82 -17.09 13.57 2.17
N GLU A 83 -16.86 14.89 2.24
CA GLU A 83 -16.21 15.65 1.18
C GLU A 83 -14.76 15.24 1.03
N LEU A 84 -13.99 15.22 2.12
CA LEU A 84 -12.58 14.83 2.12
C LEU A 84 -12.39 13.35 1.79
N SER A 85 -13.28 12.48 2.28
CA SER A 85 -13.22 11.04 2.02
C SER A 85 -13.34 10.70 0.52
N ARG A 86 -14.17 11.46 -0.21
CA ARG A 86 -14.36 11.23 -1.66
C ARG A 86 -13.12 11.53 -2.48
N VAL A 87 -12.33 12.51 -2.09
CA VAL A 87 -11.17 12.99 -2.87
C VAL A 87 -9.84 12.51 -2.32
N ALA A 88 -9.80 11.96 -1.11
CA ALA A 88 -8.56 11.62 -0.40
C ALA A 88 -7.61 10.71 -1.21
N PHE A 89 -8.16 9.64 -1.79
CA PHE A 89 -7.37 8.69 -2.58
C PHE A 89 -7.02 9.26 -3.96
N ASP A 90 -7.95 9.95 -4.62
CA ASP A 90 -7.73 10.54 -5.94
C ASP A 90 -6.64 11.63 -5.88
N ALA A 91 -6.64 12.47 -4.84
CA ALA A 91 -5.61 13.48 -4.63
C ALA A 91 -4.22 12.86 -4.45
N VAL A 92 -4.09 11.79 -3.65
CA VAL A 92 -2.79 11.12 -3.49
C VAL A 92 -2.39 10.33 -4.74
N PHE A 93 -3.34 9.70 -5.43
CA PHE A 93 -3.05 8.94 -6.65
C PHE A 93 -2.70 9.84 -7.84
N SER A 94 -3.19 11.09 -7.88
CA SER A 94 -2.83 12.07 -8.92
C SER A 94 -1.34 12.44 -8.91
N ILE A 95 -0.65 12.26 -7.78
CA ILE A 95 0.80 12.45 -7.68
C ILE A 95 1.57 11.45 -8.57
N ARG A 96 1.00 10.25 -8.83
CA ARG A 96 1.58 9.18 -9.66
C ARG A 96 2.97 8.70 -9.24
N LYS A 97 3.30 8.84 -7.97
CA LYS A 97 4.56 8.41 -7.37
C LYS A 97 4.32 7.50 -6.18
N ALA A 98 5.18 6.49 -6.03
CA ALA A 98 5.18 5.63 -4.85
C ALA A 98 5.73 6.36 -3.61
N GLU A 99 6.66 7.29 -3.79
CA GLU A 99 7.24 8.16 -2.77
C GLU A 99 7.01 9.62 -3.16
N PHE A 100 6.55 10.45 -2.23
CA PHE A 100 6.25 11.86 -2.48
C PHE A 100 6.47 12.73 -1.25
N SER A 101 6.69 14.02 -1.47
CA SER A 101 6.87 15.03 -0.43
C SER A 101 5.54 15.68 -0.03
N LEU A 102 5.57 16.45 1.07
CA LEU A 102 4.42 17.26 1.49
C LEU A 102 4.05 18.31 0.42
N GLU A 103 5.06 18.91 -0.22
CA GLU A 103 4.86 19.91 -1.28
C GLU A 103 4.15 19.31 -2.52
N GLU A 104 4.52 18.07 -2.86
CA GLU A 104 3.83 17.35 -3.96
C GLU A 104 2.38 17.04 -3.59
N ALA A 105 2.12 16.68 -2.32
CA ALA A 105 0.77 16.47 -1.83
C ALA A 105 -0.07 17.75 -1.84
N TYR A 106 0.52 18.91 -1.48
CA TYR A 106 -0.18 20.19 -1.57
C TYR A 106 -0.56 20.53 -3.01
N ARG A 107 0.38 20.40 -3.97
CA ARG A 107 0.09 20.66 -5.40
C ARG A 107 -1.02 19.74 -5.92
N ALA A 108 -0.97 18.48 -5.57
CA ALA A 108 -2.03 17.53 -5.92
C ALA A 108 -3.38 17.92 -5.29
N GLY A 109 -3.38 18.39 -4.04
CA GLY A 109 -4.57 18.88 -3.35
C GLY A 109 -5.21 20.11 -4.03
N GLU A 110 -4.42 20.99 -4.61
CA GLU A 110 -4.91 22.17 -5.34
C GLU A 110 -5.82 21.77 -6.51
N GLU A 111 -5.53 20.66 -7.21
CA GLU A 111 -6.36 20.13 -8.31
C GLU A 111 -7.79 19.74 -7.83
N PHE A 112 -7.92 19.43 -6.54
CA PHE A 112 -9.18 19.05 -5.89
C PHE A 112 -9.77 20.17 -5.01
N ASN A 113 -9.26 21.41 -5.13
CA ASN A 113 -9.64 22.57 -4.31
C ASN A 113 -9.47 22.35 -2.79
N LEU A 114 -8.51 21.54 -2.40
CA LEU A 114 -8.18 21.30 -0.99
C LEU A 114 -7.27 22.39 -0.43
N LYS A 115 -7.56 22.82 0.81
CA LYS A 115 -6.67 23.70 1.57
C LYS A 115 -5.50 22.90 2.16
N PRO A 116 -4.37 23.54 2.51
CA PRO A 116 -3.25 22.84 3.14
C PRO A 116 -3.63 22.03 4.39
N GLU A 117 -4.58 22.52 5.18
CA GLU A 117 -5.08 21.86 6.38
C GLU A 117 -5.83 20.57 6.03
N ASP A 118 -6.63 20.57 4.96
CA ASP A 118 -7.37 19.41 4.46
C ASP A 118 -6.39 18.34 3.98
N VAL A 119 -5.33 18.73 3.25
CA VAL A 119 -4.28 17.80 2.78
C VAL A 119 -3.56 17.16 3.98
N ILE A 120 -3.19 17.92 5.01
CA ILE A 120 -2.57 17.39 6.22
C ILE A 120 -3.52 16.42 6.94
N GLN A 121 -4.81 16.75 7.03
CA GLN A 121 -5.80 15.88 7.64
C GLN A 121 -5.95 14.57 6.86
N ILE A 122 -6.02 14.63 5.53
CA ILE A 122 -6.05 13.45 4.65
C ILE A 122 -4.81 12.58 4.87
N LEU A 123 -3.61 13.15 4.77
CA LEU A 123 -2.36 12.40 4.93
C LEU A 123 -2.26 11.74 6.31
N ARG A 124 -2.70 12.41 7.38
CA ARG A 124 -2.75 11.84 8.72
C ARG A 124 -3.65 10.61 8.78
N GLN A 125 -4.86 10.68 8.24
CA GLN A 125 -5.78 9.55 8.25
C GLN A 125 -5.30 8.41 7.36
N LEU A 126 -4.72 8.70 6.21
CA LEU A 126 -4.10 7.71 5.34
C LEU A 126 -2.90 7.01 6.03
N PHE A 127 -2.15 7.73 6.87
CA PHE A 127 -1.09 7.14 7.69
C PHE A 127 -1.67 6.24 8.79
N ASP A 128 -2.69 6.69 9.50
CA ASP A 128 -3.31 5.94 10.58
C ASP A 128 -3.97 4.64 10.08
N CYS A 129 -4.56 4.64 8.89
CA CYS A 129 -5.09 3.46 8.21
C CYS A 129 -4.00 2.57 7.56
N GLY A 130 -2.74 3.04 7.52
CA GLY A 130 -1.64 2.31 6.89
C GLY A 130 -1.64 2.33 5.36
N THR A 131 -2.39 3.25 4.75
CA THR A 131 -2.40 3.52 3.31
C THR A 131 -1.10 4.15 2.85
N ILE A 132 -0.54 5.04 3.68
CA ILE A 132 0.81 5.59 3.51
C ILE A 132 1.68 5.28 4.71
N GLY A 133 3.00 5.23 4.47
CA GLY A 133 4.04 5.25 5.49
C GLY A 133 4.82 6.55 5.43
N MET A 134 5.71 6.74 6.40
CA MET A 134 6.67 7.85 6.45
C MET A 134 8.09 7.31 6.38
N LYS A 135 8.93 7.94 5.56
CA LYS A 135 10.36 7.69 5.44
C LYS A 135 11.11 8.88 6.03
N ASP A 136 11.88 8.63 7.08
CA ASP A 136 12.72 9.65 7.71
C ASP A 136 13.86 10.05 6.77
N LEU A 137 14.02 11.35 6.54
CA LEU A 137 15.08 11.91 5.71
C LEU A 137 16.32 12.31 6.52
N SER A 138 16.26 12.27 7.86
CA SER A 138 17.35 12.72 8.74
C SER A 138 18.48 11.71 8.92
N GLY A 139 18.29 10.44 8.51
CA GLY A 139 19.22 9.34 8.74
C GLY A 139 19.81 8.73 7.46
N VAL A 140 21.03 8.18 7.58
CA VAL A 140 21.62 7.33 6.54
C VAL A 140 20.80 6.05 6.43
N GLY A 141 20.10 5.85 5.31
CA GLY A 141 19.34 4.62 5.04
C GLY A 141 17.82 4.71 5.20
N GLY A 142 17.27 5.89 5.51
CA GLY A 142 15.83 6.22 5.47
C GLY A 142 14.88 5.13 5.97
N HIS A 143 14.69 5.01 7.27
CA HIS A 143 13.78 4.01 7.84
C HIS A 143 12.31 4.35 7.48
N THR A 144 11.62 3.40 6.84
CA THR A 144 10.20 3.55 6.51
C THR A 144 9.33 3.01 7.64
N THR A 145 8.43 3.84 8.13
CA THR A 145 7.49 3.51 9.20
C THR A 145 6.06 3.51 8.70
N PHE A 146 5.36 2.40 8.88
CA PHE A 146 3.92 2.28 8.72
C PHE A 146 3.25 2.12 10.09
N LYS A 147 2.09 2.73 10.28
CA LYS A 147 1.34 2.68 11.54
C LYS A 147 1.01 1.25 11.98
N TYR A 148 0.65 0.37 11.06
CA TYR A 148 0.33 -1.03 11.37
C TYR A 148 1.55 -1.87 11.78
N ARG A 149 2.78 -1.46 11.39
CA ARG A 149 4.04 -2.11 11.83
C ARG A 149 4.55 -1.53 13.15
N ASN A 150 4.30 -0.26 13.38
CA ASN A 150 4.68 0.45 14.58
C ASN A 150 3.48 1.27 15.12
N PRO A 151 2.62 0.69 15.97
CA PRO A 151 1.45 1.36 16.51
C PRO A 151 1.76 2.65 17.30
N GLY A 152 2.98 2.76 17.86
CA GLY A 152 3.46 3.95 18.55
C GLY A 152 3.93 5.09 17.63
N ALA A 153 4.03 4.85 16.31
CA ALA A 153 4.45 5.89 15.37
C ALA A 153 3.47 7.06 15.35
N VAL A 154 4.00 8.27 15.30
CA VAL A 154 3.25 9.52 15.24
C VAL A 154 3.42 10.14 13.88
N PHE A 155 2.34 10.61 13.27
CA PHE A 155 2.35 11.32 12.00
C PHE A 155 3.19 12.61 12.10
N SER A 156 4.04 12.87 11.11
CA SER A 156 4.87 14.05 11.00
C SER A 156 4.75 14.70 9.63
N THR A 157 4.89 16.03 9.60
CA THR A 157 4.98 16.83 8.36
C THR A 157 6.38 17.37 8.11
N ARG A 158 7.34 17.07 8.99
CA ARG A 158 8.71 17.61 8.91
C ARG A 158 9.74 16.50 8.80
N GLY A 159 10.70 16.66 7.90
CA GLY A 159 11.83 15.75 7.75
C GLY A 159 11.45 14.37 7.25
N VAL A 160 10.30 14.21 6.58
CA VAL A 160 9.81 12.94 6.06
C VAL A 160 9.40 13.04 4.60
N GLN A 161 9.47 11.91 3.89
CA GLN A 161 8.71 11.63 2.68
C GLN A 161 7.60 10.64 3.00
N TYR A 162 6.50 10.70 2.26
CA TYR A 162 5.42 9.73 2.34
C TYR A 162 5.63 8.63 1.31
N ILE A 163 5.28 7.41 1.69
CA ILE A 163 5.39 6.24 0.83
C ILE A 163 4.03 5.57 0.73
N LEU A 164 3.52 5.41 -0.48
CA LEU A 164 2.29 4.66 -0.72
C LEU A 164 2.49 3.18 -0.43
N HIS A 165 1.55 2.60 0.31
CA HIS A 165 1.56 1.17 0.63
C HIS A 165 1.67 0.31 -0.63
N ARG A 166 2.59 -0.66 -0.64
CA ARG A 166 2.87 -1.46 -1.83
C ARG A 166 1.62 -2.14 -2.39
N GLY A 167 0.79 -2.69 -1.53
CA GLY A 167 -0.40 -3.44 -1.91
C GLY A 167 -1.45 -2.65 -2.71
N ILE A 168 -1.44 -1.31 -2.69
CA ILE A 168 -2.40 -0.50 -3.46
C ILE A 168 -1.77 0.21 -4.67
N ARG A 169 -0.46 0.06 -4.92
CA ARG A 169 0.21 0.71 -6.07
C ARG A 169 -0.38 0.28 -7.40
N GLN A 170 -0.74 -1.00 -7.53
CA GLN A 170 -1.41 -1.53 -8.73
C GLN A 170 -2.79 -0.88 -8.96
N ALA A 171 -3.56 -0.64 -7.90
CA ALA A 171 -4.85 0.07 -7.99
C ALA A 171 -4.65 1.54 -8.38
N ALA A 172 -3.58 2.17 -7.91
CA ALA A 172 -3.21 3.55 -8.23
C ALA A 172 -2.54 3.72 -9.61
N ASN A 173 -2.32 2.62 -10.38
CA ASN A 173 -1.54 2.60 -11.63
C ASN A 173 -0.10 3.15 -11.46
N ILE A 174 0.50 2.90 -10.30
CA ILE A 174 1.89 3.26 -10.00
C ILE A 174 2.74 2.01 -10.15
N ALA A 175 3.82 2.11 -10.95
CA ALA A 175 4.72 0.99 -11.17
C ALA A 175 5.33 0.51 -9.84
N SER A 176 5.29 -0.79 -9.61
CA SER A 176 6.07 -1.43 -8.55
C SER A 176 7.49 -1.59 -9.09
N VAL A 177 8.40 -0.68 -8.71
CA VAL A 177 9.83 -0.82 -8.97
C VAL A 177 10.44 -1.74 -7.93
#